data_a1245cc7a6a9cca92407377cced50535
#
_entry.id   a1245cc7a6a9cca92407377cced50535
#
_cell.length_a   1.000
_cell.length_b   1.000
_cell.length_c   1.000
_cell.angle_alpha   90.00
_cell.angle_beta   90.00
_cell.angle_gamma   90.00
#
_symmetry.space_group_name_H-M   'P 1'
#
loop_
_entity.id
_entity.type
_entity.pdbx_description
1 polymer ?
#
loop_
_entity_poly.entity_id
_entity_poly.type
_entity_poly.pdbx_seq_one_letter_code
_entity_poly.pdbx_strand_id
1 'polypeptide(L)'
;LKFDGIKDSILLNRTIDVTRFLKNGENVIAVWYAPQGKPSYGKQLSLEFYGWQQDSIPFYQKADGKWFCRQLKECSNGEGERFHAHTNTQAWKSEEYHPYGWIHPTGCVITDEYRQDSAYVMNYKAFGDKKVIKDENKLYKILKPACTYRDSTGYNIDFGRPFYGTIRLTLRGAGKGTRLKINDFLYICNGELDEQAFCRFKFSKQKIYTLTWKGRFKESDIVDIEGLEISE
;
A
#
# COMPACT_ATOMS: atom_id res chain seq x y z
N LEU A 1 2.77 -3.53 -2.95
CA LEU A 1 2.20 -4.86 -2.73
C LEU A 1 1.15 -4.79 -1.63
N LYS A 2 -0.01 -5.37 -1.86
CA LYS A 2 -1.08 -5.49 -0.88
C LYS A 2 -1.23 -6.95 -0.51
N PHE A 3 -1.40 -7.22 0.79
CA PHE A 3 -1.64 -8.57 1.29
C PHE A 3 -2.93 -8.60 2.08
N ASP A 4 -3.73 -9.60 1.84
CA ASP A 4 -4.80 -9.99 2.72
C ASP A 4 -4.23 -11.09 3.64
N GLY A 5 -3.95 -10.70 4.89
CA GLY A 5 -3.31 -11.59 5.88
C GLY A 5 -4.23 -12.63 6.50
N ILE A 6 -5.53 -12.55 6.21
CA ILE A 6 -6.53 -13.49 6.73
C ILE A 6 -7.44 -13.91 5.59
N LYS A 7 -7.49 -15.20 5.33
CA LYS A 7 -8.47 -15.82 4.46
C LYS A 7 -9.13 -16.95 5.25
N ASP A 8 -10.45 -16.91 5.34
CA ASP A 8 -11.24 -17.94 6.05
C ASP A 8 -10.80 -18.20 7.51
N SER A 9 -10.47 -17.13 8.24
CA SER A 9 -9.99 -17.17 9.63
C SER A 9 -8.62 -17.84 9.83
N ILE A 10 -7.89 -18.12 8.76
CA ILE A 10 -6.52 -18.67 8.82
C ILE A 10 -5.52 -17.54 8.60
N LEU A 11 -4.54 -17.43 9.50
CA LEU A 11 -3.40 -16.54 9.31
C LEU A 11 -2.52 -17.08 8.18
N LEU A 12 -2.33 -16.28 7.13
CA LEU A 12 -1.48 -16.62 6.01
C LEU A 12 -0.15 -15.89 6.13
N ASN A 13 0.94 -16.65 6.15
CA ASN A 13 2.26 -16.11 5.95
C ASN A 13 2.47 -15.84 4.47
N ARG A 14 2.91 -14.62 4.15
CA ARG A 14 3.23 -14.21 2.78
C ARG A 14 4.72 -13.95 2.67
N THR A 15 5.36 -14.66 1.76
CA THR A 15 6.77 -14.43 1.42
C THR A 15 6.84 -13.73 0.08
N ILE A 16 7.66 -12.68 -0.01
CA ILE A 16 7.82 -11.87 -1.21
C ILE A 16 9.29 -11.79 -1.55
N ASP A 17 9.61 -12.04 -2.81
CA ASP A 17 10.92 -11.72 -3.35
C ASP A 17 11.03 -10.21 -3.56
N VAL A 18 11.91 -9.59 -2.78
CA VAL A 18 12.20 -8.15 -2.85
C VAL A 18 13.55 -7.85 -3.49
N THR A 19 14.28 -8.85 -3.97
CA THR A 19 15.64 -8.73 -4.50
C THR A 19 15.77 -7.60 -5.52
N ARG A 20 14.83 -7.48 -6.44
CA ARG A 20 14.81 -6.44 -7.47
C ARG A 20 14.65 -5.01 -6.96
N PHE A 21 14.24 -4.83 -5.70
CA PHE A 21 14.04 -3.51 -5.10
C PHE A 21 15.20 -3.09 -4.20
N LEU A 22 16.13 -4.01 -3.94
CA LEU A 22 17.28 -3.73 -3.09
C LEU A 22 18.35 -3.00 -3.89
N LYS A 23 19.04 -2.09 -3.21
CA LYS A 23 20.22 -1.39 -3.72
C LYS A 23 21.44 -1.72 -2.87
N ASN A 24 22.63 -1.48 -3.40
CA ASN A 24 23.86 -1.54 -2.60
C ASN A 24 23.81 -0.44 -1.51
N GLY A 25 24.22 -0.80 -0.28
CA GLY A 25 24.19 0.09 0.87
C GLY A 25 22.89 0.00 1.67
N GLU A 26 22.43 1.11 2.21
CA GLU A 26 21.28 1.16 3.10
C GLU A 26 19.97 0.98 2.33
N ASN A 27 19.06 0.20 2.90
CA ASN A 27 17.72 -0.04 2.41
C ASN A 27 16.70 0.16 3.53
N VAL A 28 15.56 0.76 3.22
CA VAL A 28 14.48 0.97 4.16
C VAL A 28 13.37 -0.03 3.90
N ILE A 29 13.02 -0.81 4.92
CA ILE A 29 11.82 -1.66 4.90
C ILE A 29 10.70 -0.89 5.60
N ALA A 30 9.69 -0.52 4.84
CA ALA A 30 8.57 0.25 5.32
C ALA A 30 7.26 -0.53 5.09
N VAL A 31 6.51 -0.75 6.16
CA VAL A 31 5.27 -1.53 6.13
C VAL A 31 4.09 -0.64 6.48
N TRP A 32 3.10 -0.66 5.60
CA TRP A 32 1.83 0.00 5.85
C TRP A 32 0.80 -1.06 6.24
N TYR A 33 0.46 -1.08 7.52
CA TYR A 33 -0.46 -2.05 8.08
C TYR A 33 -1.85 -1.41 8.31
N ALA A 34 -2.86 -1.99 7.68
CA ALA A 34 -4.25 -1.61 7.85
C ALA A 34 -5.06 -2.86 8.25
N PRO A 35 -5.35 -3.04 9.56
CA PRO A 35 -6.14 -4.18 10.02
C PRO A 35 -7.56 -4.12 9.45
N GLN A 36 -8.08 -5.26 9.01
CA GLN A 36 -9.48 -5.41 8.63
C GLN A 36 -10.32 -5.80 9.84
N GLY A 37 -11.54 -5.25 9.93
CA GLY A 37 -12.47 -5.54 11.02
C GLY A 37 -12.15 -4.81 12.33
N LYS A 38 -12.84 -5.21 13.40
CA LYS A 38 -12.57 -4.71 14.76
C LYS A 38 -11.36 -5.48 15.31
N PRO A 39 -10.24 -4.83 15.58
CA PRO A 39 -9.10 -5.50 16.18
C PRO A 39 -9.46 -5.89 17.64
N SER A 40 -9.78 -7.15 17.88
CA SER A 40 -10.06 -7.65 19.22
C SER A 40 -8.80 -7.78 20.07
N TYR A 41 -7.63 -7.84 19.46
CA TYR A 41 -6.35 -8.13 20.13
C TYR A 41 -5.25 -7.10 19.85
N GLY A 42 -5.61 -5.89 19.47
CA GLY A 42 -4.63 -4.87 19.10
C GLY A 42 -4.11 -5.05 17.67
N LYS A 43 -3.20 -4.16 17.29
CA LYS A 43 -2.57 -4.15 15.96
C LYS A 43 -1.25 -4.91 16.05
N GLN A 44 -1.21 -6.12 15.54
CA GLN A 44 -0.02 -6.96 15.56
C GLN A 44 0.50 -7.18 14.14
N LEU A 45 1.81 -7.13 13.99
CA LEU A 45 2.51 -7.40 12.74
C LEU A 45 3.75 -8.23 13.05
N SER A 46 3.93 -9.32 12.33
CA SER A 46 5.18 -10.06 12.30
C SER A 46 5.81 -9.88 10.92
N LEU A 47 7.09 -9.53 10.90
CA LEU A 47 7.85 -9.36 9.68
C LEU A 47 9.23 -9.97 9.85
N GLU A 48 9.64 -10.72 8.85
CA GLU A 48 10.97 -11.31 8.74
C GLU A 48 11.58 -10.93 7.40
N PHE A 49 12.86 -10.58 7.42
CA PHE A 49 13.64 -10.29 6.23
C PHE A 49 14.86 -11.19 6.20
N TYR A 50 15.02 -11.95 5.14
CA TYR A 50 16.06 -12.95 5.02
C TYR A 50 16.50 -13.16 3.57
N GLY A 51 17.68 -13.71 3.39
CA GLY A 51 18.25 -13.96 2.08
C GLY A 51 19.72 -14.30 2.13
N TRP A 52 20.40 -14.00 1.05
CA TRP A 52 21.86 -14.15 0.93
C TRP A 52 22.48 -12.84 0.52
N GLN A 53 23.63 -12.54 1.12
CA GLN A 53 24.53 -11.49 0.65
C GLN A 53 25.30 -11.97 -0.59
N GLN A 54 26.11 -11.08 -1.16
CA GLN A 54 26.83 -11.29 -2.40
C GLN A 54 27.73 -12.54 -2.39
N ASP A 55 28.29 -12.92 -1.26
CA ASP A 55 29.16 -14.09 -1.08
C ASP A 55 28.41 -15.33 -0.58
N SER A 56 27.12 -15.44 -0.87
CA SER A 56 26.26 -16.55 -0.40
C SER A 56 26.18 -16.65 1.14
N ILE A 57 26.50 -15.59 1.87
CA ILE A 57 26.37 -15.53 3.31
C ILE A 57 24.89 -15.30 3.64
N PRO A 58 24.23 -16.23 4.36
CA PRO A 58 22.85 -16.06 4.72
C PRO A 58 22.70 -14.96 5.76
N PHE A 59 21.62 -14.20 5.66
CA PHE A 59 21.21 -13.24 6.70
C PHE A 59 19.77 -13.44 7.09
N TYR A 60 19.44 -13.09 8.31
CA TYR A 60 18.09 -13.12 8.85
C TYR A 60 17.89 -11.96 9.83
N GLN A 61 16.82 -11.22 9.63
CA GLN A 61 16.37 -10.17 10.51
C GLN A 61 14.89 -10.32 10.80
N LYS A 62 14.52 -10.13 12.06
CA LYS A 62 13.14 -10.08 12.50
C LYS A 62 12.82 -8.66 12.97
N ALA A 63 11.61 -8.19 12.67
CA ALA A 63 11.12 -6.96 13.27
C ALA A 63 11.08 -7.10 14.79
N ASP A 64 11.67 -6.14 15.49
CA ASP A 64 11.80 -6.10 16.94
C ASP A 64 11.41 -4.72 17.49
N GLY A 65 11.62 -4.52 18.79
CA GLY A 65 11.38 -3.25 19.47
C GLY A 65 12.25 -2.08 19.01
N LYS A 66 13.23 -2.28 18.13
CA LYS A 66 14.05 -1.20 17.55
C LYS A 66 13.41 -0.55 16.34
N TRP A 67 12.38 -1.16 15.79
CA TRP A 67 11.60 -0.57 14.70
C TRP A 67 10.87 0.67 15.17
N PHE A 68 10.54 1.55 14.24
CA PHE A 68 9.73 2.72 14.50
C PHE A 68 8.35 2.54 13.91
N CYS A 69 7.33 2.95 14.64
CA CYS A 69 5.96 2.92 14.17
C CYS A 69 5.18 4.18 14.55
N ARG A 70 4.16 4.50 13.77
CA ARG A 70 3.19 5.54 14.10
C ARG A 70 1.82 5.19 13.53
N GLN A 71 0.79 5.75 14.13
CA GLN A 71 -0.52 5.73 13.54
C GLN A 71 -0.62 6.81 12.45
N LEU A 72 -1.16 6.45 11.28
CA LEU A 72 -1.50 7.43 10.26
C LEU A 72 -2.69 8.28 10.74
N LYS A 73 -2.54 9.60 10.64
CA LYS A 73 -3.60 10.55 11.00
C LYS A 73 -4.57 10.72 9.83
N GLU A 74 -5.86 10.78 10.17
CA GLU A 74 -6.92 11.05 9.19
C GLU A 74 -6.95 10.08 7.98
N CYS A 75 -6.50 8.86 8.19
CA CYS A 75 -6.58 7.78 7.23
C CYS A 75 -7.52 6.69 7.74
N SER A 76 -8.34 6.15 6.86
CA SER A 76 -9.23 5.04 7.17
C SER A 76 -9.46 4.17 5.93
N ASN A 77 -9.86 2.93 6.14
CA ASN A 77 -10.24 1.99 5.07
C ASN A 77 -11.56 1.26 5.39
N GLY A 78 -12.43 1.85 6.21
CA GLY A 78 -13.73 1.31 6.60
C GLY A 78 -14.72 1.19 5.41
N GLU A 79 -15.76 2.00 5.36
CA GLU A 79 -16.75 2.01 4.26
C GLU A 79 -16.14 2.45 2.92
N GLY A 80 -15.10 3.29 2.95
CA GLY A 80 -14.28 3.71 1.82
C GLY A 80 -12.88 4.03 2.29
N GLU A 81 -11.91 4.05 1.38
CA GLU A 81 -10.57 4.49 1.76
C GLU A 81 -10.52 6.02 1.84
N ARG A 82 -9.95 6.53 2.93
CA ARG A 82 -9.63 7.96 3.10
C ARG A 82 -8.13 8.12 3.28
N PHE A 83 -7.54 9.05 2.56
CA PHE A 83 -6.13 9.37 2.70
C PHE A 83 -5.89 10.87 2.73
N HIS A 84 -5.27 11.36 3.80
CA HIS A 84 -4.91 12.76 3.99
C HIS A 84 -3.42 12.96 3.69
N ALA A 85 -3.10 13.37 2.47
CA ALA A 85 -1.72 13.44 2.00
C ALA A 85 -0.88 14.47 2.76
N HIS A 86 -1.47 15.61 3.15
CA HIS A 86 -0.76 16.64 3.88
C HIS A 86 -0.25 16.18 5.26
N THR A 87 -1.02 15.36 5.98
CA THR A 87 -0.62 14.85 7.30
C THR A 87 0.22 13.57 7.21
N ASN A 88 0.30 12.97 6.02
CA ASN A 88 0.96 11.69 5.79
C ASN A 88 1.91 11.77 4.58
N THR A 89 2.97 12.57 4.72
CA THR A 89 4.02 12.66 3.69
C THR A 89 4.63 11.29 3.40
N GLN A 90 5.14 11.08 2.20
CA GLN A 90 5.75 9.81 1.80
C GLN A 90 7.24 9.70 2.19
N ALA A 91 7.82 10.76 2.76
CA ALA A 91 9.24 10.84 3.10
C ALA A 91 9.72 9.73 4.04
N TRP A 92 8.83 9.15 4.86
CA TRP A 92 9.17 8.07 5.79
C TRP A 92 9.70 6.78 5.13
N LYS A 93 9.67 6.69 3.82
CA LYS A 93 10.26 5.59 3.03
C LYS A 93 11.71 5.86 2.63
N SER A 94 12.22 7.05 2.92
CA SER A 94 13.59 7.42 2.60
C SER A 94 14.54 7.06 3.75
N GLU A 95 15.77 6.68 3.42
CA GLU A 95 16.85 6.46 4.37
C GLU A 95 17.27 7.75 5.09
N GLU A 96 17.04 8.91 4.46
CA GLU A 96 17.33 10.22 5.05
C GLU A 96 16.25 10.67 6.05
N TYR A 97 15.16 9.90 6.18
CA TYR A 97 14.06 10.27 7.05
C TYR A 97 14.37 9.99 8.52
N HIS A 98 14.32 11.02 9.33
CA HIS A 98 14.42 10.88 10.78
C HIS A 98 13.02 10.69 11.39
N PRO A 99 12.74 9.57 12.06
CA PRO A 99 11.41 9.24 12.58
C PRO A 99 11.10 10.02 13.89
N TYR A 100 11.23 11.33 13.86
CA TYR A 100 10.91 12.17 15.01
C TYR A 100 9.44 12.04 15.41
N GLY A 101 9.20 11.79 16.69
CA GLY A 101 7.85 11.60 17.22
C GLY A 101 7.21 10.25 16.90
N TRP A 102 7.94 9.32 16.28
CA TRP A 102 7.51 7.94 16.19
C TRP A 102 7.80 7.21 17.50
N ILE A 103 7.10 6.13 17.73
CA ILE A 103 7.27 5.29 18.91
C ILE A 103 7.87 3.95 18.51
N HIS A 104 8.47 3.26 19.46
CA HIS A 104 8.86 1.87 19.29
C HIS A 104 7.67 0.95 19.53
N PRO A 105 7.48 -0.10 18.72
CA PRO A 105 6.44 -1.08 18.96
C PRO A 105 6.75 -1.87 20.23
N THR A 106 5.72 -2.22 20.98
CA THR A 106 5.86 -3.18 22.07
C THR A 106 6.01 -4.58 21.47
N GLY A 107 7.06 -5.30 21.86
CA GLY A 107 7.22 -6.70 21.52
C GLY A 107 6.02 -7.51 22.05
N CYS A 108 5.40 -8.27 21.17
CA CYS A 108 4.40 -9.26 21.58
C CYS A 108 4.94 -10.67 21.30
N VAL A 109 4.68 -11.57 22.24
CA VAL A 109 4.94 -12.99 22.01
C VAL A 109 3.77 -13.49 21.15
N ILE A 110 4.08 -13.96 19.95
CA ILE A 110 3.13 -14.74 19.16
C ILE A 110 2.97 -16.06 19.90
N THR A 111 1.76 -16.34 20.37
CA THR A 111 1.46 -17.57 21.12
C THR A 111 1.77 -18.80 20.28
N ASP A 112 2.08 -19.91 20.92
CA ASP A 112 2.51 -21.14 20.25
C ASP A 112 1.47 -21.71 19.26
N GLU A 113 0.21 -21.32 19.39
CA GLU A 113 -0.85 -21.62 18.42
C GLU A 113 -0.51 -21.11 17.01
N TYR A 114 0.16 -19.98 16.89
CA TYR A 114 0.60 -19.42 15.61
C TYR A 114 1.99 -19.93 15.20
N ARG A 115 2.75 -20.52 16.09
CA ARG A 115 4.06 -21.11 15.83
C ARG A 115 3.99 -22.54 15.31
N GLN A 116 2.87 -23.20 15.48
CA GLN A 116 2.67 -24.59 15.04
C GLN A 116 2.50 -24.72 13.52
N ASP A 117 2.32 -23.63 12.81
CA ASP A 117 2.40 -23.68 11.36
C ASP A 117 3.86 -23.94 10.95
N SER A 118 4.12 -25.20 10.57
CA SER A 118 5.43 -25.64 10.09
C SER A 118 5.95 -24.76 8.93
N ALA A 119 5.05 -24.11 8.18
CA ALA A 119 5.40 -23.15 7.16
C ALA A 119 6.09 -21.91 7.74
N TYR A 120 5.75 -21.47 8.94
CA TYR A 120 6.38 -20.30 9.58
C TYR A 120 7.85 -20.57 9.96
N VAL A 121 8.13 -21.72 10.55
CA VAL A 121 9.50 -22.09 10.97
C VAL A 121 10.36 -22.52 9.79
N MET A 122 9.76 -23.14 8.81
CA MET A 122 10.46 -23.67 7.64
C MET A 122 10.77 -22.63 6.58
N ASN A 123 10.13 -21.45 6.66
CA ASN A 123 10.29 -20.43 5.62
C ASN A 123 11.72 -19.95 5.47
N TYR A 124 12.45 -19.78 6.52
CA TYR A 124 13.85 -19.41 6.50
C TYR A 124 14.75 -20.57 6.04
N LYS A 125 14.51 -21.80 6.51
CA LYS A 125 15.38 -22.96 6.24
C LYS A 125 15.22 -23.55 4.84
N ALA A 126 14.09 -23.34 4.21
CA ALA A 126 13.77 -23.93 2.91
C ALA A 126 13.71 -22.88 1.78
N PHE A 127 14.59 -21.90 1.82
CA PHE A 127 14.61 -20.78 0.86
C PHE A 127 14.81 -21.22 -0.61
N GLY A 128 15.28 -22.42 -0.88
CA GLY A 128 15.43 -22.97 -2.24
C GLY A 128 14.21 -23.70 -2.80
N ASP A 129 13.36 -24.25 -1.92
CA ASP A 129 12.31 -25.22 -2.34
C ASP A 129 10.89 -24.66 -2.33
N LYS A 130 10.74 -23.35 -2.22
CA LYS A 130 9.42 -22.79 -1.99
C LYS A 130 8.64 -22.49 -3.23
N LYS A 131 7.44 -23.00 -3.22
CA LYS A 131 6.33 -22.41 -3.95
C LYS A 131 6.21 -20.93 -3.51
N VAL A 132 6.85 -20.05 -4.27
CA VAL A 132 6.52 -18.63 -4.25
C VAL A 132 5.02 -18.59 -4.49
N ILE A 133 4.26 -18.30 -3.44
CA ILE A 133 2.82 -18.06 -3.60
C ILE A 133 2.74 -16.97 -4.65
N LYS A 134 2.06 -17.25 -5.76
CA LYS A 134 1.85 -16.26 -6.81
C LYS A 134 1.43 -14.99 -6.11
N ASP A 135 2.20 -13.93 -6.32
CA ASP A 135 1.95 -12.65 -5.68
C ASP A 135 0.59 -12.12 -6.14
N GLU A 136 -0.40 -12.38 -5.35
CA GLU A 136 -1.70 -11.72 -5.49
C GLU A 136 -1.47 -10.22 -5.38
N ASN A 137 -2.13 -9.45 -6.21
CA ASN A 137 -2.07 -7.98 -6.20
C ASN A 137 -0.72 -7.37 -6.66
N LYS A 138 -0.01 -7.98 -7.58
CA LYS A 138 1.07 -7.32 -8.32
C LYS A 138 0.49 -6.37 -9.36
N LEU A 139 1.15 -5.25 -9.57
CA LEU A 139 0.89 -4.42 -10.75
C LEU A 139 1.19 -5.24 -12.01
N TYR A 140 0.12 -5.53 -12.75
CA TYR A 140 0.18 -6.30 -13.99
C TYR A 140 0.41 -5.38 -15.19
N LYS A 141 -0.38 -4.30 -15.28
CA LYS A 141 -0.35 -3.39 -16.41
C LYS A 141 -0.75 -1.97 -15.99
N ILE A 142 -0.14 -0.99 -16.64
CA ILE A 142 -0.57 0.40 -16.58
C ILE A 142 -1.42 0.69 -17.81
N LEU A 143 -2.64 1.18 -17.60
CA LEU A 143 -3.60 1.52 -18.63
C LEU A 143 -3.74 3.04 -18.75
N LYS A 144 -4.02 3.51 -19.95
CA LYS A 144 -4.44 4.90 -20.17
C LYS A 144 -5.93 4.92 -20.43
N PRO A 145 -6.65 5.99 -20.02
CA PRO A 145 -8.08 6.11 -20.32
C PRO A 145 -8.32 6.15 -21.82
N ALA A 146 -9.41 5.53 -22.25
CA ALA A 146 -9.90 5.60 -23.62
C ALA A 146 -10.52 6.97 -23.92
N CYS A 147 -11.25 7.52 -22.95
CA CYS A 147 -11.79 8.88 -23.00
C CYS A 147 -12.09 9.42 -21.60
N THR A 148 -12.27 10.74 -21.53
CA THR A 148 -12.78 11.43 -20.36
C THR A 148 -13.92 12.34 -20.76
N TYR A 149 -14.92 12.48 -19.92
CA TYR A 149 -16.08 13.32 -20.15
C TYR A 149 -16.70 13.81 -18.86
N ARG A 150 -17.48 14.88 -18.93
CA ARG A 150 -18.22 15.41 -17.79
C ARG A 150 -19.71 15.21 -18.00
N ASP A 151 -20.38 14.79 -16.93
CA ASP A 151 -21.84 14.74 -16.86
C ASP A 151 -22.36 15.22 -15.49
N SER A 152 -23.63 14.92 -15.17
CA SER A 152 -24.26 15.31 -13.90
C SER A 152 -23.66 14.60 -12.68
N THR A 153 -22.95 13.50 -12.85
CA THR A 153 -22.32 12.73 -11.76
C THR A 153 -20.92 13.24 -11.41
N GLY A 154 -20.23 13.85 -12.38
CA GLY A 154 -18.90 14.37 -12.19
C GLY A 154 -18.01 14.30 -13.43
N TYR A 155 -16.70 14.28 -13.22
CA TYR A 155 -15.70 14.05 -14.25
C TYR A 155 -15.42 12.56 -14.35
N ASN A 156 -15.79 11.96 -15.47
CA ASN A 156 -15.72 10.53 -15.71
C ASN A 156 -14.50 10.16 -16.54
N ILE A 157 -13.84 9.11 -16.13
CA ILE A 157 -12.61 8.58 -16.73
C ILE A 157 -12.92 7.13 -17.14
N ASP A 158 -13.10 6.90 -18.45
CA ASP A 158 -13.43 5.60 -19.02
C ASP A 158 -12.19 4.94 -19.60
N PHE A 159 -11.88 3.73 -19.14
CA PHE A 159 -10.75 2.94 -19.63
C PHE A 159 -11.12 2.01 -20.82
N GLY A 160 -12.34 2.11 -21.34
CA GLY A 160 -12.82 1.31 -22.48
C GLY A 160 -13.17 -0.14 -22.11
N ARG A 161 -12.51 -0.71 -21.13
CA ARG A 161 -12.78 -2.05 -20.58
C ARG A 161 -12.70 -2.07 -19.05
N PRO A 162 -13.41 -2.98 -18.39
CA PRO A 162 -13.22 -3.17 -16.96
C PRO A 162 -11.84 -3.82 -16.67
N PHE A 163 -11.24 -3.41 -15.54
CA PHE A 163 -10.04 -4.05 -15.00
C PHE A 163 -10.12 -4.09 -13.48
N TYR A 164 -9.43 -5.05 -12.86
CA TYR A 164 -9.31 -5.12 -11.42
C TYR A 164 -8.09 -4.30 -10.99
N GLY A 165 -8.30 -3.34 -10.09
CA GLY A 165 -7.23 -2.47 -9.65
C GLY A 165 -7.71 -1.13 -9.11
N THR A 166 -6.96 -0.09 -9.40
CA THR A 166 -7.28 1.29 -9.01
C THR A 166 -6.82 2.28 -10.08
N ILE A 167 -7.28 3.52 -9.93
CA ILE A 167 -6.78 4.65 -10.73
C ILE A 167 -5.70 5.40 -9.95
N ARG A 168 -4.73 5.97 -10.67
CA ARG A 168 -3.77 6.94 -10.17
C ARG A 168 -3.88 8.24 -10.96
N LEU A 169 -4.10 9.33 -10.25
CA LEU A 169 -4.08 10.68 -10.80
C LEU A 169 -2.79 11.36 -10.36
N THR A 170 -2.04 11.90 -11.32
CA THR A 170 -0.92 12.80 -11.02
C THR A 170 -1.42 14.22 -11.12
N LEU A 171 -1.24 15.01 -10.07
CA LEU A 171 -1.84 16.32 -9.89
C LEU A 171 -0.77 17.40 -9.85
N ARG A 172 -1.05 18.53 -10.49
CA ARG A 172 -0.19 19.70 -10.46
C ARG A 172 -1.05 20.96 -10.34
N GLY A 173 -0.91 21.67 -9.22
CA GLY A 173 -1.69 22.86 -8.95
C GLY A 173 -2.95 22.66 -8.12
N ALA A 174 -3.28 21.43 -7.75
CA ALA A 174 -4.33 21.16 -6.78
C ALA A 174 -4.05 21.90 -5.47
N GLY A 175 -5.04 22.62 -4.94
CA GLY A 175 -4.85 23.37 -3.69
C GLY A 175 -4.72 22.44 -2.49
N LYS A 176 -3.81 22.78 -1.55
CA LYS A 176 -3.71 22.08 -0.26
C LYS A 176 -5.06 22.01 0.43
N GLY A 177 -5.44 20.83 0.92
CA GLY A 177 -6.72 20.57 1.57
C GLY A 177 -7.89 20.33 0.62
N THR A 178 -7.68 20.41 -0.71
CA THR A 178 -8.68 20.01 -1.69
C THR A 178 -9.05 18.53 -1.49
N ARG A 179 -10.35 18.26 -1.50
CA ARG A 179 -10.90 16.91 -1.33
C ARG A 179 -11.31 16.36 -2.68
N LEU A 180 -10.61 15.34 -3.13
CA LEU A 180 -10.95 14.59 -4.33
C LEU A 180 -11.65 13.30 -3.93
N LYS A 181 -12.86 13.08 -4.43
CA LYS A 181 -13.58 11.81 -4.29
C LYS A 181 -13.55 11.08 -5.61
N ILE A 182 -12.90 9.92 -5.62
CA ILE A 182 -12.79 9.02 -6.78
C ILE A 182 -13.56 7.75 -6.44
N ASN A 183 -14.79 7.62 -6.93
CA ASN A 183 -15.75 6.60 -6.46
C ASN A 183 -15.85 6.62 -4.92
N ASP A 184 -15.47 5.54 -4.23
CA ASP A 184 -15.50 5.43 -2.76
C ASP A 184 -14.19 5.87 -2.07
N PHE A 185 -13.21 6.32 -2.84
CA PHE A 185 -11.94 6.78 -2.32
C PHE A 185 -11.93 8.29 -2.13
N LEU A 186 -11.59 8.75 -0.93
CA LEU A 186 -11.42 10.16 -0.61
C LEU A 186 -9.94 10.48 -0.41
N TYR A 187 -9.41 11.33 -1.27
CA TYR A 187 -8.06 11.85 -1.19
C TYR A 187 -8.08 13.33 -0.81
N ILE A 188 -7.24 13.73 0.15
CA ILE A 188 -7.08 15.13 0.57
C ILE A 188 -5.69 15.58 0.19
N CYS A 189 -5.63 16.54 -0.74
CA CYS A 189 -4.39 17.00 -1.37
C CYS A 189 -3.45 17.70 -0.39
N ASN A 190 -2.15 17.51 -0.60
CA ASN A 190 -1.09 18.24 0.10
C ASN A 190 -0.67 19.53 -0.62
N GLY A 191 -0.98 19.65 -1.91
CA GLY A 191 -0.66 20.81 -2.75
C GLY A 191 0.74 20.79 -3.33
N GLU A 192 1.44 19.67 -3.30
CA GLU A 192 2.77 19.50 -3.88
C GLU A 192 2.71 19.28 -5.39
N LEU A 193 3.84 19.50 -6.06
CA LEU A 193 3.98 19.17 -7.48
C LEU A 193 3.98 17.66 -7.68
N ASP A 194 3.30 17.23 -8.76
CA ASP A 194 3.22 15.83 -9.17
C ASP A 194 2.69 14.89 -8.05
N GLU A 195 1.82 15.47 -7.20
CA GLU A 195 1.13 14.75 -6.15
C GLU A 195 0.29 13.62 -6.74
N GLN A 196 0.39 12.42 -6.15
CA GLN A 196 -0.28 11.24 -6.66
C GLN A 196 -1.45 10.81 -5.79
N ALA A 197 -2.67 10.93 -6.32
CA ALA A 197 -3.90 10.48 -5.69
C ALA A 197 -4.28 9.09 -6.21
N PHE A 198 -4.23 8.08 -5.34
CA PHE A 198 -4.62 6.72 -5.66
C PHE A 198 -5.03 5.93 -4.40
N CYS A 199 -5.93 4.97 -4.59
CA CYS A 199 -6.34 4.05 -3.54
C CYS A 199 -5.22 3.05 -3.26
N ARG A 200 -4.95 2.77 -1.97
CA ARG A 200 -3.80 1.95 -1.53
C ARG A 200 -4.22 0.58 -1.02
N PHE A 201 -5.44 0.47 -0.51
CA PHE A 201 -5.90 -0.72 0.20
C PHE A 201 -7.10 -1.39 -0.44
N LYS A 202 -7.92 -0.65 -1.19
CA LYS A 202 -9.12 -1.18 -1.83
C LYS A 202 -8.98 -1.16 -3.33
N PHE A 203 -9.02 -2.34 -3.92
CA PHE A 203 -9.07 -2.52 -5.36
C PHE A 203 -10.44 -3.09 -5.74
N SER A 204 -10.91 -2.73 -6.90
CA SER A 204 -12.19 -3.18 -7.40
C SER A 204 -12.16 -3.33 -8.92
N LYS A 205 -13.09 -4.10 -9.46
CA LYS A 205 -13.26 -4.22 -10.92
C LYS A 205 -14.12 -3.07 -11.40
N GLN A 206 -13.52 -2.14 -12.13
CA GLN A 206 -14.18 -0.95 -12.65
C GLN A 206 -13.77 -0.69 -14.10
N LYS A 207 -14.69 -0.15 -14.89
CA LYS A 207 -14.43 0.40 -16.22
C LYS A 207 -14.34 1.92 -16.18
N ILE A 208 -15.20 2.57 -15.38
CA ILE A 208 -15.33 4.02 -15.28
C ILE A 208 -15.07 4.44 -13.84
N TYR A 209 -14.24 5.44 -13.68
CA TYR A 209 -14.01 6.12 -12.42
C TYR A 209 -14.59 7.52 -12.47
N THR A 210 -15.40 7.88 -11.48
CA THR A 210 -16.03 9.19 -11.38
C THR A 210 -15.31 10.02 -10.32
N LEU A 211 -14.80 11.18 -10.74
CA LEU A 211 -14.11 12.15 -9.89
C LEU A 211 -15.03 13.32 -9.59
N THR A 212 -15.19 13.63 -8.32
CA THR A 212 -15.78 14.88 -7.82
C THR A 212 -14.84 15.54 -6.83
N TRP A 213 -14.99 16.85 -6.60
CA TRP A 213 -14.10 17.58 -5.70
C TRP A 213 -14.75 18.72 -4.95
N LYS A 214 -14.12 19.08 -3.84
CA LYS A 214 -14.39 20.28 -3.07
C LYS A 214 -13.08 20.98 -2.76
N GLY A 215 -12.99 22.26 -3.07
CA GLY A 215 -11.78 23.06 -2.87
C GLY A 215 -11.21 23.60 -4.19
N ARG A 216 -9.98 24.10 -4.14
CA ARG A 216 -9.32 24.69 -5.30
C ARG A 216 -8.74 23.57 -6.20
N PHE A 217 -9.48 23.26 -7.26
CA PHE A 217 -9.10 22.23 -8.22
C PHE A 217 -9.81 22.46 -9.56
N LYS A 218 -9.09 22.18 -10.64
CA LYS A 218 -9.58 22.18 -12.01
C LYS A 218 -9.17 20.89 -12.70
N GLU A 219 -9.88 20.51 -13.74
CA GLU A 219 -9.51 19.33 -14.56
C GLU A 219 -8.11 19.44 -15.15
N SER A 220 -7.70 20.69 -15.49
CA SER A 220 -6.35 20.98 -15.98
C SER A 220 -5.23 20.75 -14.95
N ASP A 221 -5.58 20.59 -13.66
CA ASP A 221 -4.63 20.24 -12.61
C ASP A 221 -4.27 18.74 -12.66
N ILE A 222 -5.00 17.93 -13.43
CA ILE A 222 -4.67 16.53 -13.70
C ILE A 222 -3.69 16.50 -14.88
N VAL A 223 -2.44 16.15 -14.61
CA VAL A 223 -1.39 16.09 -15.64
C VAL A 223 -1.21 14.68 -16.19
N ASP A 224 -1.60 13.65 -15.45
CA ASP A 224 -1.63 12.28 -15.92
C ASP A 224 -2.71 11.43 -15.24
N ILE A 225 -3.24 10.48 -15.99
CA ILE A 225 -4.25 9.52 -15.55
C ILE A 225 -3.81 8.12 -15.93
N GLU A 226 -3.75 7.23 -14.95
CA GLU A 226 -3.35 5.85 -15.15
C GLU A 226 -4.29 4.88 -14.44
N GLY A 227 -4.67 3.82 -15.11
CA GLY A 227 -5.29 2.65 -14.51
C GLY A 227 -4.20 1.67 -14.08
N LEU A 228 -4.15 1.35 -12.81
CA LEU A 228 -3.21 0.38 -12.24
C LEU A 228 -3.91 -0.98 -12.18
N GLU A 229 -3.78 -1.76 -13.25
CA GLU A 229 -4.33 -3.12 -13.31
C GLU A 229 -3.46 -4.06 -12.48
N ILE A 230 -4.10 -4.83 -11.62
CA ILE A 230 -3.46 -5.70 -10.64
C ILE A 230 -3.85 -7.14 -10.96
N SER A 231 -2.90 -8.06 -10.85
CA SER A 231 -3.18 -9.49 -11.00
C SER A 231 -4.10 -9.97 -9.86
N GLU A 232 -5.14 -10.67 -10.22
CA GLU A 232 -5.99 -11.41 -9.27
C GLU A 232 -5.25 -12.63 -8.72
#